data_7ee188e182e03ff62777e882184cd4ef
#
_entry.id   7ee188e182e03ff62777e882184cd4ef
#
_cell.length_a   1.000
_cell.length_b   1.000
_cell.length_c   1.000
_cell.angle_alpha   90.00
_cell.angle_beta   90.00
_cell.angle_gamma   90.00
#
_symmetry.space_group_name_H-M   'P 1'
#
loop_
_entity.id
_entity.type
_entity.pdbx_description
1 polymer ?
#
loop_
_entity_poly.entity_id
_entity_poly.type
_entity_poly.pdbx_seq_one_letter_code
_entity_poly.pdbx_strand_id
1 'polypeptide(L)'
;MESAAPRQPPIPLPDQKTDAISEAPRHPIMNTTDQLTARPSLVGMIHGDLPGLSKAFARVAGVLIDVPGKFMTWSIQEIALAAGVSEPSVVRFCRHYGFKGVPDFRIALAISLAEGSTSSNRLFLEPTIGDKAFVNRELKLAIAQKALDLVAADRSLILDSGSTTQLFARQLRTQSGRTILTTGLNVVEELWGCTQHTIMLPGGTLRFEAKALTGRLLDVSLQNMRFDTVYFGADSIDPVHGLSTFNEAEAHQCVSMMAACQRVVVLVDSTKFRAPRLHRFCNIGQIDAIVTDSNIPDDVAARLREQGVNLLIANPTLAEA
;
A
#
# COMPACT_ATOMS: atom_id res chain seq x y z
N MET A 1 -7.79 -56.50 -23.49
CA MET A 1 -6.43 -57.02 -23.17
C MET A 1 -5.49 -55.83 -23.25
N GLU A 2 -5.33 -55.16 -22.14
CA GLU A 2 -4.49 -53.97 -22.02
C GLU A 2 -3.12 -54.41 -21.46
N SER A 3 -2.07 -54.19 -22.23
CA SER A 3 -0.71 -54.55 -21.90
C SER A 3 -0.10 -53.49 -21.00
N ALA A 4 0.18 -53.88 -19.75
CA ALA A 4 0.89 -53.02 -18.79
C ALA A 4 2.38 -52.95 -19.13
N ALA A 5 2.94 -51.75 -19.28
CA ALA A 5 4.36 -51.50 -19.46
C ALA A 5 5.15 -51.74 -18.15
N PRO A 6 6.39 -52.26 -18.21
CA PRO A 6 7.19 -52.59 -17.02
C PRO A 6 7.74 -51.33 -16.31
N ARG A 7 7.73 -51.35 -14.98
CA ARG A 7 8.31 -50.30 -14.10
C ARG A 7 9.84 -50.40 -14.13
N GLN A 8 10.50 -49.25 -14.31
CA GLN A 8 11.96 -49.12 -14.16
C GLN A 8 12.38 -49.22 -12.69
N PRO A 9 13.56 -49.80 -12.41
CA PRO A 9 14.10 -49.88 -11.04
C PRO A 9 14.68 -48.55 -10.57
N PRO A 10 14.80 -48.34 -9.25
CA PRO A 10 15.28 -47.07 -8.68
C PRO A 10 16.80 -46.89 -8.89
N ILE A 11 17.19 -45.62 -9.12
CA ILE A 11 18.57 -45.19 -9.28
C ILE A 11 19.27 -45.18 -7.92
N PRO A 12 20.47 -45.78 -7.78
CA PRO A 12 21.23 -45.74 -6.53
C PRO A 12 21.85 -44.37 -6.26
N LEU A 13 21.82 -43.96 -4.99
CA LEU A 13 22.46 -42.73 -4.51
C LEU A 13 23.98 -42.91 -4.44
N PRO A 14 24.79 -41.84 -4.71
CA PRO A 14 26.24 -41.91 -4.61
C PRO A 14 26.73 -41.94 -3.17
N ASP A 15 27.74 -42.75 -2.88
CA ASP A 15 28.44 -42.87 -1.60
C ASP A 15 29.04 -41.52 -1.12
N GLN A 16 28.72 -41.11 0.10
CA GLN A 16 29.38 -40.01 0.77
C GLN A 16 30.76 -40.46 1.29
N LYS A 17 31.83 -40.01 0.66
CA LYS A 17 33.19 -40.09 1.20
C LYS A 17 33.37 -38.96 2.21
N THR A 18 33.61 -39.33 3.46
CA THR A 18 34.09 -38.46 4.55
C THR A 18 35.55 -38.07 4.29
N ASP A 19 35.76 -36.84 3.83
CA ASP A 19 37.10 -36.24 3.82
C ASP A 19 37.30 -35.44 5.11
N ALA A 20 38.37 -35.83 5.85
CA ALA A 20 38.83 -35.19 7.06
C ALA A 20 39.34 -33.79 6.77
N ILE A 21 38.70 -32.78 7.39
CA ILE A 21 39.12 -31.38 7.32
C ILE A 21 40.17 -31.13 8.40
N SER A 22 41.40 -30.84 7.94
CA SER A 22 42.56 -30.39 8.68
C SER A 22 42.27 -29.10 9.50
N GLU A 23 42.60 -29.12 10.79
CA GLU A 23 42.56 -27.97 11.67
C GLU A 23 43.56 -26.87 11.24
N ALA A 24 43.06 -25.67 10.92
CA ALA A 24 43.80 -24.44 10.78
C ALA A 24 43.76 -23.63 12.09
N PRO A 25 44.82 -22.85 12.44
CA PRO A 25 44.99 -22.29 13.77
C PRO A 25 44.00 -21.17 14.10
N ARG A 26 43.42 -21.23 15.30
CA ARG A 26 42.50 -20.25 15.86
C ARG A 26 43.25 -18.96 16.19
N HIS A 27 42.97 -17.87 15.46
CA HIS A 27 43.27 -16.52 15.91
C HIS A 27 42.26 -16.11 17.00
N PRO A 28 42.68 -15.38 18.03
CA PRO A 28 41.79 -14.93 19.10
C PRO A 28 40.85 -13.88 18.56
N ILE A 29 39.53 -14.18 18.61
CA ILE A 29 38.47 -13.20 18.33
C ILE A 29 38.44 -12.23 19.50
N MET A 30 38.86 -10.99 19.28
CA MET A 30 38.64 -9.87 20.19
C MET A 30 37.14 -9.70 20.45
N ASN A 31 36.72 -9.90 21.68
CA ASN A 31 35.44 -9.50 22.20
C ASN A 31 35.28 -7.97 22.11
N THR A 32 34.68 -7.47 21.05
CA THR A 32 34.11 -6.14 21.02
C THR A 32 32.60 -6.32 21.24
N THR A 33 32.22 -6.32 22.51
CA THR A 33 30.82 -6.14 22.93
C THR A 33 30.53 -4.66 22.73
N ASP A 34 30.31 -4.26 21.50
CA ASP A 34 29.67 -2.99 21.20
C ASP A 34 28.18 -3.16 21.51
N GLN A 35 27.78 -2.51 22.58
CA GLN A 35 26.38 -2.35 22.97
C GLN A 35 25.69 -1.53 21.90
N LEU A 36 25.12 -2.23 20.89
CA LEU A 36 24.01 -1.70 20.10
C LEU A 36 22.85 -1.52 21.09
N THR A 37 22.73 -0.33 21.66
CA THR A 37 21.53 0.11 22.35
C THR A 37 20.42 0.10 21.32
N ALA A 38 19.64 -0.99 21.29
CA ALA A 38 18.44 -1.09 20.51
C ALA A 38 17.55 0.11 20.88
N ARG A 39 17.21 0.96 19.90
CA ARG A 39 16.25 2.05 20.12
C ARG A 39 14.97 1.40 20.67
N PRO A 40 14.42 1.88 21.80
CA PRO A 40 13.21 1.31 22.36
C PRO A 40 12.10 1.35 21.29
N SER A 41 11.33 0.27 21.17
CA SER A 41 10.17 0.23 20.30
C SER A 41 9.20 1.35 20.69
N LEU A 42 8.37 1.83 19.75
CA LEU A 42 7.38 2.88 20.04
C LEU A 42 6.48 2.49 21.22
N VAL A 43 6.07 1.22 21.30
CA VAL A 43 5.30 0.68 22.44
C VAL A 43 6.14 0.69 23.72
N GLY A 44 7.40 0.31 23.65
CA GLY A 44 8.31 0.35 24.79
C GLY A 44 8.57 1.77 25.30
N MET A 45 8.69 2.74 24.40
CA MET A 45 8.83 4.16 24.74
C MET A 45 7.57 4.67 25.46
N ILE A 46 6.38 4.42 24.90
CA ILE A 46 5.10 4.82 25.49
C ILE A 46 4.88 4.13 26.85
N HIS A 47 5.27 2.87 26.99
CA HIS A 47 5.21 2.16 28.26
C HIS A 47 6.11 2.81 29.32
N GLY A 48 7.31 3.23 28.94
CA GLY A 48 8.24 3.96 29.83
C GLY A 48 7.71 5.32 30.27
N ASP A 49 6.98 6.01 29.41
CA ASP A 49 6.43 7.35 29.67
C ASP A 49 5.14 7.34 30.51
N LEU A 50 4.50 6.17 30.71
CA LEU A 50 3.20 6.05 31.44
C LEU A 50 3.13 6.85 32.75
N PRO A 51 4.16 6.85 33.63
CA PRO A 51 4.10 7.58 34.90
C PRO A 51 3.99 9.10 34.73
N GLY A 52 4.46 9.65 33.61
CA GLY A 52 4.46 11.10 33.33
C GLY A 52 3.28 11.57 32.50
N LEU A 53 2.44 10.67 31.98
CA LEU A 53 1.32 11.04 31.13
C LEU A 53 0.13 11.60 31.91
N SER A 54 -0.61 12.50 31.26
CA SER A 54 -1.92 12.92 31.80
C SER A 54 -2.86 11.72 31.91
N LYS A 55 -3.86 11.78 32.82
CA LYS A 55 -4.85 10.70 32.99
C LYS A 55 -5.52 10.26 31.67
N ALA A 56 -5.83 11.20 30.78
CA ALA A 56 -6.43 10.90 29.49
C ALA A 56 -5.43 10.17 28.55
N PHE A 57 -4.18 10.63 28.51
CA PHE A 57 -3.13 10.02 27.70
C PHE A 57 -2.73 8.63 28.21
N ALA A 58 -2.64 8.46 29.53
CA ALA A 58 -2.36 7.16 30.15
C ALA A 58 -3.43 6.10 29.80
N ARG A 59 -4.70 6.51 29.70
CA ARG A 59 -5.79 5.60 29.27
C ARG A 59 -5.64 5.19 27.81
N VAL A 60 -5.30 6.13 26.91
CA VAL A 60 -5.05 5.82 25.50
C VAL A 60 -3.83 4.91 25.36
N ALA A 61 -2.75 5.20 26.10
CA ALA A 61 -1.56 4.38 26.17
C ALA A 61 -1.85 2.97 26.68
N GLY A 62 -2.72 2.81 27.69
CA GLY A 62 -3.16 1.52 28.19
C GLY A 62 -3.81 0.68 27.10
N VAL A 63 -4.78 1.23 26.36
CA VAL A 63 -5.42 0.53 25.24
C VAL A 63 -4.39 0.11 24.17
N LEU A 64 -3.43 0.97 23.88
CA LEU A 64 -2.38 0.66 22.90
C LEU A 64 -1.46 -0.47 23.37
N ILE A 65 -1.09 -0.48 24.65
CA ILE A 65 -0.19 -1.49 25.23
C ILE A 65 -0.90 -2.83 25.35
N ASP A 66 -2.16 -2.82 25.82
CA ASP A 66 -2.94 -4.05 26.07
C ASP A 66 -3.35 -4.75 24.77
N VAL A 67 -3.73 -3.98 23.75
CA VAL A 67 -4.26 -4.51 22.49
C VAL A 67 -3.74 -3.77 21.26
N PRO A 68 -2.44 -3.78 21.01
CA PRO A 68 -1.81 -2.98 19.93
C PRO A 68 -2.37 -3.32 18.54
N GLY A 69 -2.71 -4.58 18.29
CA GLY A 69 -3.34 -5.03 17.05
C GLY A 69 -4.72 -4.41 16.83
N LYS A 70 -5.52 -4.26 17.88
CA LYS A 70 -6.83 -3.59 17.80
C LYS A 70 -6.67 -2.07 17.66
N PHE A 71 -5.70 -1.47 18.32
CA PHE A 71 -5.39 -0.05 18.14
C PHE A 71 -5.07 0.28 16.68
N MET A 72 -4.47 -0.66 15.94
CA MET A 72 -4.19 -0.53 14.51
C MET A 72 -5.45 -0.52 13.63
N THR A 73 -6.47 -1.30 14.00
CA THR A 73 -7.64 -1.55 13.14
C THR A 73 -8.90 -0.77 13.55
N TRP A 74 -9.02 -0.42 14.83
CA TRP A 74 -10.18 0.31 15.36
C TRP A 74 -10.28 1.73 14.81
N SER A 75 -11.51 2.23 14.65
CA SER A 75 -11.77 3.65 14.40
C SER A 75 -11.32 4.53 15.58
N ILE A 76 -11.16 5.83 15.35
CA ILE A 76 -10.84 6.77 16.44
C ILE A 76 -11.94 6.74 17.53
N GLN A 77 -13.19 6.55 17.12
CA GLN A 77 -14.33 6.42 18.02
C GLN A 77 -14.23 5.19 18.93
N GLU A 78 -13.88 4.03 18.34
CA GLU A 78 -13.68 2.79 19.11
C GLU A 78 -12.51 2.89 20.08
N ILE A 79 -11.40 3.51 19.67
CA ILE A 79 -10.25 3.77 20.56
C ILE A 79 -10.66 4.71 21.69
N ALA A 80 -11.37 5.80 21.39
CA ALA A 80 -11.82 6.77 22.35
C ALA A 80 -12.78 6.14 23.38
N LEU A 81 -13.71 5.31 22.90
CA LEU A 81 -14.64 4.56 23.73
C LEU A 81 -13.91 3.57 24.66
N ALA A 82 -12.99 2.78 24.10
CA ALA A 82 -12.20 1.81 24.87
C ALA A 82 -11.31 2.48 25.93
N ALA A 83 -10.75 3.62 25.62
CA ALA A 83 -9.93 4.41 26.53
C ALA A 83 -10.77 5.30 27.51
N GLY A 84 -12.08 5.41 27.30
CA GLY A 84 -12.93 6.28 28.10
C GLY A 84 -12.54 7.76 28.00
N VAL A 85 -12.18 8.23 26.79
CA VAL A 85 -11.76 9.60 26.48
C VAL A 85 -12.53 10.15 25.26
N SER A 86 -12.37 11.43 24.96
CA SER A 86 -12.89 12.01 23.71
C SER A 86 -11.99 11.72 22.52
N GLU A 87 -12.55 11.64 21.30
CA GLU A 87 -11.78 11.47 20.05
C GLU A 87 -10.63 12.50 19.88
N PRO A 88 -10.85 13.82 20.16
CA PRO A 88 -9.76 14.79 20.14
C PRO A 88 -8.61 14.45 21.08
N SER A 89 -8.87 13.71 22.18
CA SER A 89 -7.81 13.28 23.11
C SER A 89 -6.94 12.19 22.51
N VAL A 90 -7.51 11.28 21.71
CA VAL A 90 -6.76 10.27 20.95
C VAL A 90 -5.84 10.95 19.93
N VAL A 91 -6.35 11.94 19.20
CA VAL A 91 -5.55 12.69 18.21
C VAL A 91 -4.42 13.46 18.91
N ARG A 92 -4.70 14.14 20.05
CA ARG A 92 -3.68 14.85 20.82
C ARG A 92 -2.62 13.92 21.40
N PHE A 93 -3.00 12.70 21.80
CA PHE A 93 -2.06 11.67 22.23
C PHE A 93 -1.06 11.33 21.11
N CYS A 94 -1.52 11.08 19.88
CA CYS A 94 -0.64 10.82 18.74
C CYS A 94 0.28 12.02 18.44
N ARG A 95 -0.24 13.24 18.53
CA ARG A 95 0.55 14.47 18.35
C ARG A 95 1.58 14.69 19.46
N HIS A 96 1.31 14.28 20.69
CA HIS A 96 2.26 14.35 21.80
C HIS A 96 3.53 13.53 21.51
N TYR A 97 3.40 12.44 20.76
CA TYR A 97 4.53 11.62 20.31
C TYR A 97 5.10 12.08 18.95
N GLY A 98 4.76 13.27 18.48
CA GLY A 98 5.36 13.88 17.29
C GLY A 98 4.68 13.48 15.96
N PHE A 99 3.56 12.75 16.00
CA PHE A 99 2.84 12.33 14.80
C PHE A 99 1.78 13.34 14.39
N LYS A 100 1.51 13.48 13.09
CA LYS A 100 0.50 14.40 12.57
C LYS A 100 -0.93 14.05 13.02
N GLY A 101 -1.19 12.78 13.34
CA GLY A 101 -2.46 12.25 13.80
C GLY A 101 -2.45 10.74 13.95
N VAL A 102 -3.63 10.14 14.17
CA VAL A 102 -3.78 8.69 14.37
C VAL A 102 -3.26 7.85 13.18
N PRO A 103 -3.51 8.22 11.91
CA PRO A 103 -3.01 7.43 10.78
C PRO A 103 -1.48 7.37 10.73
N ASP A 104 -0.82 8.51 10.92
CA ASP A 104 0.65 8.61 10.92
C ASP A 104 1.25 7.82 12.10
N PHE A 105 0.61 7.91 13.27
CA PHE A 105 0.98 7.13 14.45
C PHE A 105 0.86 5.62 14.21
N ARG A 106 -0.20 5.14 13.56
CA ARG A 106 -0.41 3.73 13.25
C ARG A 106 0.67 3.17 12.32
N ILE A 107 1.10 3.95 11.33
CA ILE A 107 2.20 3.54 10.44
C ILE A 107 3.48 3.31 11.26
N ALA A 108 3.82 4.23 12.16
CA ALA A 108 4.98 4.09 13.03
C ALA A 108 4.84 2.94 14.03
N LEU A 109 3.63 2.73 14.56
CA LEU A 109 3.32 1.61 15.45
C LEU A 109 3.50 0.27 14.72
N ALA A 110 3.03 0.14 13.47
CA ALA A 110 3.20 -1.04 12.66
C ALA A 110 4.68 -1.37 12.44
N ILE A 111 5.49 -0.36 12.11
CA ILE A 111 6.95 -0.51 11.93
C ILE A 111 7.57 -0.98 13.25
N SER A 112 7.24 -0.33 14.36
CA SER A 112 7.78 -0.65 15.69
C SER A 112 7.42 -2.06 16.17
N LEU A 113 6.20 -2.53 15.91
CA LEU A 113 5.78 -3.89 16.25
C LEU A 113 6.51 -4.94 15.38
N ALA A 114 6.80 -4.60 14.12
CA ALA A 114 7.55 -5.47 13.22
C ALA A 114 9.04 -5.59 13.64
N GLU A 115 9.66 -4.54 14.17
CA GLU A 115 11.04 -4.53 14.63
C GLU A 115 11.22 -5.26 15.97
N GLY A 116 10.22 -5.26 16.85
CA GLY A 116 10.25 -5.90 18.17
C GLY A 116 10.04 -7.43 18.16
N SER A 117 9.69 -8.02 17.03
CA SER A 117 9.38 -9.44 16.92
C SER A 117 10.59 -10.25 16.46
N THR A 118 11.31 -10.89 17.40
CA THR A 118 12.36 -11.89 17.13
C THR A 118 11.80 -13.26 16.66
N SER A 119 10.53 -13.37 16.34
CA SER A 119 9.87 -14.58 15.85
C SER A 119 9.41 -14.41 14.42
N SER A 120 9.66 -15.43 13.63
CA SER A 120 9.44 -15.74 12.21
C SER A 120 8.12 -15.33 11.51
N ASN A 121 7.35 -14.40 12.06
CA ASN A 121 6.16 -13.81 11.47
C ASN A 121 6.37 -12.29 11.35
N ARG A 122 7.17 -11.88 10.37
CA ARG A 122 7.10 -10.52 9.83
C ARG A 122 5.74 -10.38 9.13
N LEU A 123 4.69 -10.21 9.89
CA LEU A 123 3.47 -9.59 9.41
C LEU A 123 3.85 -8.16 9.06
N PHE A 124 4.18 -7.93 7.79
CA PHE A 124 4.17 -6.59 7.20
C PHE A 124 2.72 -6.10 7.36
N LEU A 125 2.45 -5.35 8.43
CA LEU A 125 1.15 -4.71 8.61
C LEU A 125 1.03 -3.66 7.51
N GLU A 126 0.37 -4.04 6.43
CA GLU A 126 0.02 -3.13 5.35
C GLU A 126 -0.98 -2.10 5.93
N PRO A 127 -0.73 -0.77 5.79
CA PRO A 127 -1.69 0.23 6.22
C PRO A 127 -3.04 0.00 5.54
N THR A 128 -4.13 0.02 6.31
CA THR A 128 -5.46 -0.15 5.73
C THR A 128 -5.78 0.96 4.73
N ILE A 129 -6.70 0.72 3.81
CA ILE A 129 -7.15 1.76 2.86
C ILE A 129 -7.74 2.97 3.61
N GLY A 130 -8.37 2.74 4.77
CA GLY A 130 -8.85 3.80 5.65
C GLY A 130 -7.72 4.70 6.14
N ASP A 131 -6.61 4.11 6.62
CA ASP A 131 -5.44 4.88 7.05
C ASP A 131 -4.80 5.63 5.88
N LYS A 132 -4.66 4.97 4.73
CA LYS A 132 -4.15 5.60 3.50
C LYS A 132 -5.03 6.79 3.05
N ALA A 133 -6.34 6.75 3.25
CA ALA A 133 -7.27 7.81 2.83
C ALA A 133 -7.08 9.14 3.58
N PHE A 134 -6.63 9.10 4.84
CA PHE A 134 -6.40 10.30 5.65
C PHE A 134 -5.04 10.95 5.41
N VAL A 135 -4.02 10.15 5.05
CA VAL A 135 -2.66 10.65 4.81
C VAL A 135 -2.62 11.44 3.50
N ASN A 136 -2.10 12.68 3.54
CA ASN A 136 -1.94 13.56 2.37
C ASN A 136 -3.25 13.77 1.59
N ARG A 137 -4.39 13.86 2.30
CA ARG A 137 -5.72 13.91 1.67
C ARG A 137 -5.87 15.09 0.72
N GLU A 138 -5.35 16.27 1.06
CA GLU A 138 -5.41 17.47 0.21
C GLU A 138 -4.61 17.30 -1.09
N LEU A 139 -3.40 16.73 -0.99
CA LEU A 139 -2.58 16.40 -2.16
C LEU A 139 -3.31 15.42 -3.07
N LYS A 140 -3.89 14.38 -2.51
CA LYS A 140 -4.66 13.37 -3.27
C LYS A 140 -5.92 13.95 -3.92
N LEU A 141 -6.58 14.91 -3.27
CA LEU A 141 -7.71 15.62 -3.86
C LEU A 141 -7.26 16.45 -5.07
N ALA A 142 -6.15 17.17 -4.97
CA ALA A 142 -5.59 17.93 -6.09
C ALA A 142 -5.19 16.99 -7.25
N ILE A 143 -4.56 15.84 -6.95
CA ILE A 143 -4.21 14.81 -7.93
C ILE A 143 -5.46 14.27 -8.61
N ALA A 144 -6.48 13.92 -7.85
CA ALA A 144 -7.75 13.42 -8.36
C ALA A 144 -8.46 14.43 -9.29
N GLN A 145 -8.45 15.71 -8.90
CA GLN A 145 -9.00 16.79 -9.73
C GLN A 145 -8.19 16.97 -11.02
N LYS A 146 -6.85 16.95 -10.93
CA LYS A 146 -5.96 17.09 -12.09
C LYS A 146 -6.09 15.91 -13.06
N ALA A 147 -6.37 14.71 -12.56
CA ALA A 147 -6.58 13.53 -13.37
C ALA A 147 -7.79 13.63 -14.32
N LEU A 148 -8.74 14.54 -14.06
CA LEU A 148 -9.87 14.79 -14.98
C LEU A 148 -9.40 15.32 -16.35
N ASP A 149 -8.25 15.99 -16.43
CA ASP A 149 -7.68 16.46 -17.70
C ASP A 149 -7.38 15.29 -18.66
N LEU A 150 -7.18 14.08 -18.13
CA LEU A 150 -6.84 12.89 -18.91
C LEU A 150 -8.04 12.05 -19.32
N VAL A 151 -9.19 12.22 -18.65
CA VAL A 151 -10.34 11.33 -18.76
C VAL A 151 -11.35 11.75 -19.83
N ALA A 152 -11.20 12.95 -20.41
CA ALA A 152 -12.23 13.56 -21.27
C ALA A 152 -12.59 12.71 -22.49
N ALA A 153 -11.64 12.01 -23.10
CA ALA A 153 -11.83 11.16 -24.27
C ALA A 153 -12.23 9.71 -23.94
N ASP A 154 -12.09 9.30 -22.69
CA ASP A 154 -12.32 7.90 -22.29
C ASP A 154 -13.81 7.59 -22.14
N ARG A 155 -14.21 6.44 -22.67
CA ARG A 155 -15.55 5.87 -22.50
C ARG A 155 -15.58 4.71 -21.51
N SER A 156 -14.44 4.06 -21.31
CA SER A 156 -14.30 2.89 -20.46
C SER A 156 -13.02 2.97 -19.61
N LEU A 157 -13.16 2.74 -18.30
CA LEU A 157 -12.10 2.88 -17.33
C LEU A 157 -11.97 1.63 -16.48
N ILE A 158 -10.74 1.34 -16.05
CA ILE A 158 -10.49 0.46 -14.91
C ILE A 158 -9.94 1.34 -13.77
N LEU A 159 -10.53 1.21 -12.58
CA LEU A 159 -10.09 1.89 -11.36
C LEU A 159 -9.66 0.85 -10.32
N ASP A 160 -8.49 1.01 -9.74
CA ASP A 160 -8.04 0.19 -8.61
C ASP A 160 -8.77 0.57 -7.29
N SER A 161 -8.38 -0.04 -6.18
CA SER A 161 -8.91 0.24 -4.85
C SER A 161 -8.14 1.32 -4.07
N GLY A 162 -7.18 2.00 -4.68
CA GLY A 162 -6.31 2.98 -4.04
C GLY A 162 -7.07 4.19 -3.44
N SER A 163 -6.54 4.78 -2.37
CA SER A 163 -7.16 5.95 -1.74
C SER A 163 -7.17 7.20 -2.63
N THR A 164 -6.19 7.35 -3.52
CA THR A 164 -6.19 8.45 -4.51
C THR A 164 -7.20 8.16 -5.61
N THR A 165 -7.29 6.91 -6.06
CA THR A 165 -8.26 6.46 -7.07
C THR A 165 -9.69 6.54 -6.53
N GLN A 166 -9.92 6.28 -5.25
CA GLN A 166 -11.21 6.55 -4.60
C GLN A 166 -11.61 8.02 -4.75
N LEU A 167 -10.69 8.96 -4.46
CA LEU A 167 -10.97 10.39 -4.61
C LEU A 167 -11.17 10.78 -6.07
N PHE A 168 -10.47 10.14 -7.01
CA PHE A 168 -10.72 10.32 -8.44
C PHE A 168 -12.11 9.82 -8.84
N ALA A 169 -12.53 8.66 -8.36
CA ALA A 169 -13.90 8.17 -8.57
C ALA A 169 -14.94 9.17 -8.08
N ARG A 170 -14.71 9.83 -6.95
CA ARG A 170 -15.57 10.90 -6.45
C ARG A 170 -15.70 12.07 -7.43
N GLN A 171 -14.60 12.45 -8.11
CA GLN A 171 -14.65 13.50 -9.13
C GLN A 171 -15.45 13.08 -10.38
N LEU A 172 -15.47 11.77 -10.70
CA LEU A 172 -16.22 11.25 -11.82
C LEU A 172 -17.75 11.33 -11.64
N ARG A 173 -18.27 11.52 -10.42
CA ARG A 173 -19.71 11.62 -10.13
C ARG A 173 -20.43 12.68 -10.97
N THR A 174 -19.76 13.75 -11.31
CA THR A 174 -20.31 14.88 -12.09
C THR A 174 -19.95 14.82 -13.56
N GLN A 175 -19.24 13.78 -13.98
CA GLN A 175 -18.80 13.61 -15.36
C GLN A 175 -19.84 12.84 -16.20
N SER A 176 -19.71 12.92 -17.53
CA SER A 176 -20.53 12.16 -18.48
C SER A 176 -20.39 10.65 -18.27
N GLY A 177 -21.41 9.89 -18.66
CA GLY A 177 -21.52 8.45 -18.46
C GLY A 177 -20.35 7.66 -19.07
N ARG A 178 -19.86 6.67 -18.32
CA ARG A 178 -18.75 5.76 -18.70
C ARG A 178 -19.03 4.35 -18.20
N THR A 179 -18.41 3.37 -18.82
CA THR A 179 -18.25 2.03 -18.24
C THR A 179 -17.04 2.01 -17.34
N ILE A 180 -17.21 1.68 -16.06
CA ILE A 180 -16.15 1.68 -15.06
C ILE A 180 -16.08 0.30 -14.42
N LEU A 181 -14.98 -0.42 -14.62
CA LEU A 181 -14.68 -1.63 -13.87
C LEU A 181 -13.79 -1.24 -12.68
N THR A 182 -14.11 -1.75 -11.50
CA THR A 182 -13.27 -1.54 -10.32
C THR A 182 -13.18 -2.77 -9.45
N THR A 183 -12.01 -2.99 -8.84
CA THR A 183 -11.81 -3.99 -7.80
C THR A 183 -12.10 -3.44 -6.40
N GLY A 184 -12.21 -2.11 -6.25
CA GLY A 184 -12.36 -1.41 -4.98
C GLY A 184 -13.82 -1.20 -4.56
N LEU A 185 -14.22 -1.76 -3.41
CA LEU A 185 -15.52 -1.45 -2.83
C LEU A 185 -15.63 0.02 -2.39
N ASN A 186 -14.52 0.63 -1.96
CA ASN A 186 -14.45 2.05 -1.67
C ASN A 186 -14.72 2.94 -2.89
N VAL A 187 -14.33 2.50 -4.09
CA VAL A 187 -14.66 3.16 -5.37
C VAL A 187 -16.14 3.02 -5.68
N VAL A 188 -16.71 1.83 -5.44
CA VAL A 188 -18.17 1.60 -5.60
C VAL A 188 -18.98 2.48 -4.63
N GLU A 189 -18.53 2.60 -3.37
CA GLU A 189 -19.15 3.49 -2.38
C GLU A 189 -19.23 4.95 -2.90
N GLU A 190 -18.15 5.45 -3.53
CA GLU A 190 -18.13 6.81 -4.11
C GLU A 190 -19.06 6.95 -5.32
N LEU A 191 -19.18 5.93 -6.15
CA LEU A 191 -19.98 5.97 -7.37
C LEU A 191 -21.43 5.48 -7.15
N TRP A 192 -21.80 5.11 -5.93
CA TRP A 192 -23.15 4.65 -5.63
C TRP A 192 -24.19 5.70 -5.98
N GLY A 193 -25.21 5.27 -6.72
CA GLY A 193 -26.29 6.16 -7.20
C GLY A 193 -25.95 7.00 -8.44
N CYS A 194 -24.74 6.89 -9.00
CA CYS A 194 -24.37 7.57 -10.25
C CYS A 194 -24.88 6.77 -11.47
N THR A 195 -26.17 6.82 -11.73
CA THR A 195 -26.85 6.00 -12.74
C THR A 195 -26.43 6.28 -14.18
N GLN A 196 -25.73 7.38 -14.43
CA GLN A 196 -25.12 7.68 -15.72
C GLN A 196 -23.93 6.76 -16.07
N HIS A 197 -23.29 6.15 -15.06
CA HIS A 197 -22.20 5.21 -15.27
C HIS A 197 -22.68 3.76 -15.22
N THR A 198 -22.04 2.91 -16.00
CA THR A 198 -22.14 1.46 -15.83
C THR A 198 -21.00 0.99 -14.95
N ILE A 199 -21.29 0.54 -13.73
CA ILE A 199 -20.29 0.06 -12.79
C ILE A 199 -20.20 -1.46 -12.86
N MET A 200 -18.98 -1.97 -13.03
CA MET A 200 -18.68 -3.40 -13.12
C MET A 200 -17.75 -3.83 -11.99
N LEU A 201 -18.05 -4.96 -11.37
CA LEU A 201 -17.21 -5.62 -10.37
C LEU A 201 -16.81 -7.00 -10.91
N PRO A 202 -15.50 -7.35 -10.91
CA PRO A 202 -15.04 -8.60 -11.51
C PRO A 202 -15.33 -9.84 -10.66
N GLY A 203 -15.78 -9.67 -9.41
CA GLY A 203 -15.86 -10.73 -8.44
C GLY A 203 -14.48 -11.06 -7.83
N GLY A 204 -14.44 -12.04 -6.91
CA GLY A 204 -13.19 -12.45 -6.25
C GLY A 204 -13.31 -12.63 -4.74
N THR A 205 -12.15 -12.74 -4.09
CA THR A 205 -12.04 -12.78 -2.62
C THR A 205 -11.85 -11.37 -2.08
N LEU A 206 -12.61 -11.01 -1.06
CA LEU A 206 -12.51 -9.71 -0.43
C LEU A 206 -11.28 -9.64 0.49
N ARG A 207 -10.39 -8.68 0.23
CA ARG A 207 -9.36 -8.23 1.16
C ARG A 207 -9.90 -7.05 1.95
N PHE A 208 -10.12 -7.27 3.24
CA PHE A 208 -10.73 -6.25 4.12
C PHE A 208 -9.84 -5.01 4.30
N GLU A 209 -8.52 -5.19 4.42
CA GLU A 209 -7.55 -4.11 4.63
C GLU A 209 -7.52 -3.12 3.46
N ALA A 210 -7.68 -3.64 2.24
CA ALA A 210 -7.70 -2.85 1.01
C ALA A 210 -9.11 -2.50 0.52
N LYS A 211 -10.18 -3.04 1.14
CA LYS A 211 -11.57 -3.02 0.61
C LYS A 211 -11.62 -3.43 -0.87
N ALA A 212 -10.84 -4.42 -1.26
CA ALA A 212 -10.64 -4.81 -2.65
C ALA A 212 -10.97 -6.27 -2.91
N LEU A 213 -11.55 -6.52 -4.08
CA LEU A 213 -11.72 -7.87 -4.62
C LEU A 213 -10.42 -8.33 -5.26
N THR A 214 -9.94 -9.53 -4.93
CA THR A 214 -8.68 -10.11 -5.45
C THR A 214 -8.90 -11.53 -5.97
N GLY A 215 -7.95 -12.02 -6.76
CA GLY A 215 -7.91 -13.40 -7.21
C GLY A 215 -8.28 -13.60 -8.67
N ARG A 216 -8.24 -14.85 -9.11
CA ARG A 216 -8.35 -15.26 -10.52
C ARG A 216 -9.64 -14.87 -11.24
N LEU A 217 -10.72 -14.54 -10.51
CA LEU A 217 -11.96 -14.09 -11.16
C LEU A 217 -11.79 -12.76 -11.88
N LEU A 218 -10.84 -11.90 -11.43
CA LEU A 218 -10.48 -10.69 -12.18
C LEU A 218 -9.90 -11.06 -13.55
N ASP A 219 -8.95 -11.98 -13.60
CA ASP A 219 -8.32 -12.39 -14.86
C ASP A 219 -9.36 -12.94 -15.85
N VAL A 220 -10.25 -13.83 -15.37
CA VAL A 220 -11.33 -14.39 -16.18
C VAL A 220 -12.28 -13.29 -16.68
N SER A 221 -12.62 -12.32 -15.84
CA SER A 221 -13.49 -11.21 -16.20
C SER A 221 -12.87 -10.33 -17.30
N LEU A 222 -11.55 -10.12 -17.25
CA LEU A 222 -10.84 -9.24 -18.18
C LEU A 222 -10.48 -9.90 -19.52
N GLN A 223 -10.51 -11.25 -19.64
CA GLN A 223 -10.02 -11.98 -20.82
C GLN A 223 -10.57 -11.48 -22.16
N ASN A 224 -11.83 -11.06 -22.19
CA ASN A 224 -12.50 -10.62 -23.41
C ASN A 224 -12.92 -9.15 -23.34
N MET A 225 -12.28 -8.35 -22.47
CA MET A 225 -12.58 -6.94 -22.32
C MET A 225 -11.39 -6.08 -22.73
N ARG A 226 -11.68 -4.91 -23.29
CA ARG A 226 -10.69 -3.89 -23.60
C ARG A 226 -11.22 -2.54 -23.14
N PHE A 227 -10.44 -1.88 -22.31
CA PHE A 227 -10.76 -0.56 -21.77
C PHE A 227 -9.83 0.51 -22.35
N ASP A 228 -10.28 1.77 -22.31
CA ASP A 228 -9.45 2.88 -22.78
C ASP A 228 -8.29 3.13 -21.83
N THR A 229 -8.56 3.24 -20.53
CA THR A 229 -7.54 3.62 -19.56
C THR A 229 -7.69 2.90 -18.22
N VAL A 230 -6.57 2.46 -17.64
CA VAL A 230 -6.52 2.07 -16.23
C VAL A 230 -5.93 3.21 -15.40
N TYR A 231 -6.57 3.51 -14.27
CA TYR A 231 -6.09 4.44 -13.25
C TYR A 231 -5.80 3.65 -11.97
N PHE A 232 -4.57 3.69 -11.49
CA PHE A 232 -4.21 3.03 -10.24
C PHE A 232 -3.16 3.79 -9.44
N GLY A 233 -3.06 3.45 -8.15
CA GLY A 233 -2.00 3.91 -7.28
C GLY A 233 -0.78 3.00 -7.27
N ALA A 234 0.23 3.35 -6.48
CA ALA A 234 1.37 2.49 -6.18
C ALA A 234 1.85 2.73 -4.75
N ASP A 235 2.45 1.70 -4.15
CA ASP A 235 3.13 1.88 -2.86
C ASP A 235 4.50 2.50 -3.02
N SER A 236 5.15 2.28 -4.16
CA SER A 236 6.43 2.89 -4.49
C SER A 236 6.59 3.04 -6.00
N ILE A 237 7.19 4.18 -6.39
CA ILE A 237 7.67 4.47 -7.73
C ILE A 237 9.16 4.78 -7.65
N ASP A 238 9.94 4.08 -8.46
CA ASP A 238 11.36 4.32 -8.66
C ASP A 238 11.64 4.48 -10.16
N PRO A 239 12.32 5.57 -10.60
CA PRO A 239 12.55 5.83 -12.03
C PRO A 239 13.35 4.74 -12.75
N VAL A 240 14.09 3.89 -12.02
CA VAL A 240 14.88 2.79 -12.59
C VAL A 240 14.12 1.46 -12.49
N HIS A 241 13.50 1.20 -11.34
CA HIS A 241 12.88 -0.11 -11.05
C HIS A 241 11.39 -0.15 -11.38
N GLY A 242 10.74 1.00 -11.66
CA GLY A 242 9.31 1.05 -11.95
C GLY A 242 8.42 1.08 -10.71
N LEU A 243 7.19 0.59 -10.86
CA LEU A 243 6.18 0.55 -9.81
C LEU A 243 6.20 -0.76 -9.06
N SER A 244 6.02 -0.67 -7.75
CA SER A 244 6.03 -1.84 -6.88
C SER A 244 5.09 -1.71 -5.68
N THR A 245 4.66 -2.86 -5.17
CA THR A 245 3.79 -3.01 -4.01
C THR A 245 4.33 -4.06 -3.03
N PHE A 246 3.78 -4.11 -1.83
CA PHE A 246 4.11 -5.13 -0.83
C PHE A 246 3.43 -6.47 -1.09
N ASN A 247 2.28 -6.46 -1.76
CA ASN A 247 1.40 -7.61 -1.88
C ASN A 247 1.46 -8.22 -3.28
N GLU A 248 1.75 -9.52 -3.35
CA GLU A 248 1.85 -10.25 -4.61
C GLU A 248 0.53 -10.29 -5.40
N ALA A 249 -0.59 -10.51 -4.69
CA ALA A 249 -1.91 -10.55 -5.33
C ALA A 249 -2.30 -9.19 -5.92
N GLU A 250 -1.92 -8.09 -5.27
CA GLU A 250 -2.11 -6.74 -5.78
C GLU A 250 -1.24 -6.47 -7.02
N ALA A 251 0.04 -6.90 -6.98
CA ALA A 251 0.92 -6.80 -8.14
C ALA A 251 0.34 -7.56 -9.34
N HIS A 252 -0.13 -8.78 -9.13
CA HIS A 252 -0.77 -9.58 -10.17
C HIS A 252 -2.01 -8.90 -10.74
N GLN A 253 -2.88 -8.34 -9.88
CA GLN A 253 -4.07 -7.59 -10.31
C GLN A 253 -3.71 -6.38 -11.20
N CYS A 254 -2.70 -5.59 -10.79
CA CYS A 254 -2.24 -4.45 -11.57
C CYS A 254 -1.79 -4.87 -12.96
N VAL A 255 -1.02 -5.96 -13.07
CA VAL A 255 -0.60 -6.52 -14.37
C VAL A 255 -1.81 -6.91 -15.23
N SER A 256 -2.80 -7.61 -14.66
CA SER A 256 -4.00 -8.03 -15.39
C SER A 256 -4.84 -6.84 -15.87
N MET A 257 -5.00 -5.81 -15.02
CA MET A 257 -5.73 -4.58 -15.37
C MET A 257 -5.00 -3.79 -16.48
N MET A 258 -3.67 -3.67 -16.40
CA MET A 258 -2.87 -3.01 -17.43
C MET A 258 -3.00 -3.72 -18.79
N ALA A 259 -2.94 -5.04 -18.81
CA ALA A 259 -3.05 -5.84 -20.03
C ALA A 259 -4.42 -5.66 -20.74
N ALA A 260 -5.46 -5.33 -19.99
CA ALA A 260 -6.81 -5.09 -20.52
C ALA A 260 -7.05 -3.64 -20.98
N CYS A 261 -6.05 -2.74 -20.85
CA CYS A 261 -6.20 -1.32 -21.17
C CYS A 261 -5.30 -0.87 -22.32
N GLN A 262 -5.66 0.25 -22.96
CA GLN A 262 -4.84 0.91 -23.97
C GLN A 262 -3.84 1.88 -23.33
N ARG A 263 -4.23 2.54 -22.25
CA ARG A 263 -3.41 3.52 -21.52
C ARG A 263 -3.31 3.18 -20.04
N VAL A 264 -2.16 3.53 -19.49
CA VAL A 264 -1.82 3.33 -18.07
C VAL A 264 -1.57 4.68 -17.42
N VAL A 265 -2.40 5.06 -16.46
CA VAL A 265 -2.29 6.31 -15.71
C VAL A 265 -2.10 6.02 -14.22
N VAL A 266 -1.10 6.64 -13.62
CA VAL A 266 -0.74 6.45 -12.21
C VAL A 266 -1.09 7.69 -11.40
N LEU A 267 -1.84 7.50 -10.30
CA LEU A 267 -2.27 8.57 -9.40
C LEU A 267 -1.58 8.42 -8.04
N VAL A 268 -0.57 9.23 -7.76
CA VAL A 268 0.26 9.08 -6.56
C VAL A 268 0.65 10.42 -5.96
N ASP A 269 0.68 10.51 -4.65
CA ASP A 269 1.32 11.65 -3.99
C ASP A 269 2.86 11.49 -3.96
N SER A 270 3.57 12.60 -3.80
CA SER A 270 5.04 12.69 -3.85
C SER A 270 5.76 11.75 -2.88
N THR A 271 5.12 11.31 -1.79
CA THR A 271 5.73 10.39 -0.82
C THR A 271 5.90 8.96 -1.38
N LYS A 272 5.33 8.68 -2.56
CA LYS A 272 5.45 7.38 -3.23
C LYS A 272 6.71 7.25 -4.08
N PHE A 273 7.40 8.35 -4.38
CA PHE A 273 8.71 8.33 -5.03
C PHE A 273 9.78 7.93 -4.01
N ARG A 274 10.02 6.64 -3.89
CA ARG A 274 10.90 6.02 -2.88
C ARG A 274 11.41 4.67 -3.32
N ALA A 275 12.32 4.06 -2.52
CA ALA A 275 12.90 2.75 -2.79
C ALA A 275 11.84 1.68 -3.10
N PRO A 276 12.13 0.78 -4.06
CA PRO A 276 11.21 -0.26 -4.51
C PRO A 276 10.69 -1.16 -3.38
N ARG A 277 9.47 -1.67 -3.56
CA ARG A 277 8.88 -2.72 -2.73
C ARG A 277 9.15 -4.10 -3.33
N LEU A 278 8.75 -5.15 -2.61
CA LEU A 278 9.09 -6.52 -2.95
C LEU A 278 8.58 -6.96 -4.34
N HIS A 279 7.34 -6.60 -4.68
CA HIS A 279 6.68 -7.06 -5.90
C HIS A 279 6.58 -5.92 -6.91
N ARG A 280 7.46 -5.95 -7.93
CA ARG A 280 7.37 -5.04 -9.07
C ARG A 280 6.29 -5.55 -10.02
N PHE A 281 5.45 -4.64 -10.53
CA PHE A 281 4.37 -4.97 -11.44
C PHE A 281 4.36 -4.14 -12.74
N CYS A 282 5.10 -3.03 -12.81
CA CYS A 282 5.11 -2.16 -13.98
C CYS A 282 6.49 -1.52 -14.17
N ASN A 283 6.97 -1.46 -15.40
CA ASN A 283 8.14 -0.67 -15.78
C ASN A 283 7.71 0.76 -16.12
N ILE A 284 8.61 1.74 -15.96
CA ILE A 284 8.31 3.14 -16.28
C ILE A 284 7.86 3.32 -17.73
N GLY A 285 8.49 2.63 -18.69
CA GLY A 285 8.12 2.71 -20.11
C GLY A 285 6.73 2.13 -20.47
N GLN A 286 6.01 1.55 -19.52
CA GLN A 286 4.63 1.07 -19.69
C GLN A 286 3.60 2.08 -19.19
N ILE A 287 4.04 3.24 -18.66
CA ILE A 287 3.20 4.27 -18.07
C ILE A 287 3.05 5.42 -19.07
N ASP A 288 1.81 5.71 -19.45
CA ASP A 288 1.51 6.83 -20.34
C ASP A 288 1.51 8.17 -19.59
N ALA A 289 0.97 8.19 -18.37
CA ALA A 289 0.95 9.39 -17.56
C ALA A 289 1.06 9.11 -16.05
N ILE A 290 1.69 10.04 -15.34
CA ILE A 290 1.69 10.11 -13.87
C ILE A 290 1.09 11.45 -13.46
N VAL A 291 0.12 11.42 -12.56
CA VAL A 291 -0.41 12.61 -11.89
C VAL A 291 0.08 12.61 -10.45
N THR A 292 0.82 13.64 -10.07
CA THR A 292 1.40 13.78 -8.73
C THR A 292 1.34 15.24 -8.26
N ASP A 293 1.71 15.48 -7.01
CA ASP A 293 1.77 16.84 -6.45
C ASP A 293 3.13 17.51 -6.65
N SER A 294 3.21 18.82 -6.36
CA SER A 294 4.38 19.66 -6.56
C SER A 294 5.60 19.36 -5.67
N ASN A 295 5.45 18.44 -4.68
CA ASN A 295 6.56 18.06 -3.80
C ASN A 295 7.39 16.89 -4.38
N ILE A 296 7.13 16.46 -5.62
CA ILE A 296 7.99 15.47 -6.29
C ILE A 296 9.42 16.03 -6.39
N PRO A 297 10.48 15.26 -6.06
CA PRO A 297 11.86 15.70 -6.25
C PRO A 297 12.17 16.05 -7.71
N ASP A 298 12.86 17.17 -7.94
CA ASP A 298 13.13 17.69 -9.28
C ASP A 298 13.91 16.69 -10.17
N ASP A 299 14.87 15.98 -9.58
CA ASP A 299 15.67 14.97 -10.28
C ASP A 299 14.81 13.76 -10.70
N VAL A 300 13.83 13.35 -9.87
CA VAL A 300 12.88 12.29 -10.20
C VAL A 300 11.97 12.75 -11.34
N ALA A 301 11.44 13.96 -11.24
CA ALA A 301 10.56 14.53 -12.27
C ALA A 301 11.27 14.65 -13.62
N ALA A 302 12.53 15.07 -13.63
CA ALA A 302 13.35 15.16 -14.85
C ALA A 302 13.53 13.77 -15.49
N ARG A 303 13.94 12.76 -14.71
CA ARG A 303 14.14 11.37 -15.20
C ARG A 303 12.86 10.75 -15.77
N LEU A 304 11.71 10.98 -15.16
CA LEU A 304 10.44 10.47 -15.67
C LEU A 304 10.08 11.09 -17.03
N ARG A 305 10.30 12.40 -17.19
CA ARG A 305 10.08 13.09 -18.47
C ARG A 305 11.04 12.62 -19.57
N GLU A 306 12.31 12.42 -19.23
CA GLU A 306 13.32 11.86 -20.15
C GLU A 306 12.94 10.47 -20.65
N GLN A 307 12.24 9.68 -19.83
CA GLN A 307 11.73 8.36 -20.19
C GLN A 307 10.38 8.39 -20.94
N GLY A 308 9.89 9.59 -21.30
CA GLY A 308 8.68 9.78 -22.10
C GLY A 308 7.38 9.78 -21.31
N VAL A 309 7.41 9.76 -19.97
CA VAL A 309 6.20 9.81 -19.14
C VAL A 309 5.57 11.20 -19.20
N ASN A 310 4.28 11.26 -19.52
CA ASN A 310 3.50 12.50 -19.38
C ASN A 310 3.26 12.80 -17.90
N LEU A 311 4.07 13.68 -17.32
CA LEU A 311 4.04 14.04 -15.90
C LEU A 311 3.18 15.28 -15.66
N LEU A 312 2.01 15.09 -15.06
CA LEU A 312 1.10 16.16 -14.66
C LEU A 312 1.31 16.50 -13.17
N ILE A 313 1.55 17.77 -12.88
CA ILE A 313 1.70 18.27 -11.52
C ILE A 313 0.39 18.90 -11.06
N ALA A 314 -0.12 18.40 -9.95
CA ALA A 314 -1.28 18.94 -9.27
C ALA A 314 -0.83 19.89 -8.16
N ASN A 315 -1.39 21.09 -8.12
CA ASN A 315 -1.18 22.02 -7.03
C ASN A 315 -2.41 21.99 -6.13
N PRO A 316 -2.25 21.79 -4.81
CA PRO A 316 -3.37 21.95 -3.89
C PRO A 316 -3.91 23.36 -4.04
N THR A 317 -5.19 23.49 -4.36
CA THR A 317 -5.87 24.78 -4.25
C THR A 317 -5.87 25.12 -2.76
N LEU A 318 -5.17 26.21 -2.38
CA LEU A 318 -5.35 26.76 -1.04
C LEU A 318 -6.83 27.07 -0.94
N ALA A 319 -7.58 26.32 -0.12
CA ALA A 319 -8.93 26.69 0.22
C ALA A 319 -8.83 28.10 0.83
N GLU A 320 -9.42 29.08 0.15
CA GLU A 320 -9.63 30.38 0.75
C GLU A 320 -10.33 30.18 2.08
N ALA A 321 -9.67 30.63 3.15
CA ALA A 321 -10.04 30.44 4.54
C ALA A 321 -11.33 31.21 4.89
#